data_9efcd8ff19bc50fb1b338e8d2fa10f57
#
_entry.id   9efcd8ff19bc50fb1b338e8d2fa10f57
#
_cell.length_a   1.000
_cell.length_b   1.000
_cell.length_c   1.000
_cell.angle_alpha   90.00
_cell.angle_beta   90.00
_cell.angle_gamma   90.00
#
_symmetry.space_group_name_H-M   'P 1'
#
loop_
_entity.id
_entity.type
_entity.pdbx_description
1 polymer ?
#
loop_
_entity_poly.entity_id
_entity_poly.type
_entity_poly.pdbx_seq_one_letter_code
_entity_poly.pdbx_strand_id
1 'polypeptide(L)'
;MFERLIHRNVRARSPLRLGLGGGGTDLLPYCDDFGGVVLNATIDRYAYAHLASRDDGRIVFRADDLGSEDELPATLDFSIREGLVLHRATYKLMMERYNDGKAMPLTISTTIDVPAGSGLGASSALTVALIEAFALALKLPLGPYDIAEMAYDIERVQLGLLGGKQDQYAAAFGGFNFIEFLKGGIGVIVNPLRLHREYLNEFESSLVICFSGQSRESARIIEDQISGLKQMDDKTIVSMHEIKEHATRMKTMLLGGKIRQTADVLQQAWLAKKNTATTISNGTIDGLLDVALRNGAWGGKVSGAGGGGFIMLLADPSLRHHLIEALNDAGGNASAVRLTFEGVEAWVVPE
;
A
#
# COMPACT_ATOMS: atom_id res chain seq x y z
N MET A 1 -21.74 14.81 28.05
CA MET A 1 -20.41 14.57 28.65
C MET A 1 -19.61 13.82 27.62
N PHE A 2 -18.76 14.53 26.86
CA PHE A 2 -17.95 13.96 25.74
C PHE A 2 -16.59 13.48 26.29
N GLU A 3 -16.60 12.48 27.16
CA GLU A 3 -15.40 12.09 27.89
C GLU A 3 -14.91 10.70 27.51
N ARG A 4 -14.26 10.57 26.33
CA ARG A 4 -13.40 9.39 26.11
C ARG A 4 -12.15 9.62 25.27
N LEU A 5 -11.90 10.84 24.75
CA LEU A 5 -10.57 11.11 24.22
C LEU A 5 -9.63 11.33 25.41
N ILE A 6 -8.72 10.39 25.60
CA ILE A 6 -7.64 10.53 26.58
C ILE A 6 -6.62 11.56 26.08
N HIS A 7 -6.44 11.62 24.75
CA HIS A 7 -5.54 12.55 24.09
C HIS A 7 -6.28 13.41 23.07
N ARG A 8 -6.24 14.74 23.27
CA ARG A 8 -6.97 15.71 22.44
C ARG A 8 -6.35 15.97 21.07
N ASN A 9 -5.02 15.81 20.94
CA ASN A 9 -4.29 16.01 19.71
C ASN A 9 -3.36 14.82 19.47
N VAL A 10 -3.64 14.05 18.41
CA VAL A 10 -2.88 12.86 18.04
C VAL A 10 -2.47 12.95 16.59
N ARG A 11 -1.30 12.47 16.29
CA ARG A 11 -0.83 12.23 14.92
C ARG A 11 -0.46 10.79 14.76
N ALA A 12 -0.63 10.29 13.53
CA ALA A 12 -0.13 8.99 13.13
C ALA A 12 0.48 9.09 11.72
N ARG A 13 1.39 8.18 11.43
CA ARG A 13 1.88 7.95 10.07
C ARG A 13 1.97 6.47 9.78
N SER A 14 1.75 6.11 8.54
CA SER A 14 1.88 4.75 8.06
C SER A 14 2.72 4.71 6.79
N PRO A 15 3.71 3.83 6.66
CA PRO A 15 4.60 3.79 5.50
C PRO A 15 3.88 3.25 4.27
N LEU A 16 4.27 3.77 3.11
CA LEU A 16 3.89 3.21 1.81
C LEU A 16 4.80 2.02 1.45
N ARG A 17 4.34 1.17 0.54
CA ARG A 17 5.06 -0.05 0.19
C ARG A 17 5.40 -0.17 -1.30
N LEU A 18 6.50 -0.82 -1.59
CA LEU A 18 6.84 -1.40 -2.88
C LEU A 18 6.40 -2.86 -2.92
N GLY A 19 5.58 -3.24 -3.90
CA GLY A 19 5.20 -4.63 -4.11
C GLY A 19 6.25 -5.36 -4.96
N LEU A 20 7.20 -6.03 -4.35
CA LEU A 20 8.31 -6.71 -5.01
C LEU A 20 7.83 -7.93 -5.80
N GLY A 21 6.99 -8.77 -5.21
CA GLY A 21 6.49 -9.99 -5.84
C GLY A 21 5.15 -10.45 -5.29
N GLY A 22 4.47 -11.32 -6.02
CA GLY A 22 3.23 -11.97 -5.56
C GLY A 22 1.95 -11.12 -5.69
N GLY A 23 2.07 -9.83 -5.99
CA GLY A 23 0.89 -8.95 -6.04
C GLY A 23 -0.15 -9.38 -7.07
N GLY A 24 -1.37 -9.57 -6.61
CA GLY A 24 -2.50 -10.19 -7.31
C GLY A 24 -2.88 -11.54 -6.70
N THR A 25 -1.92 -12.28 -6.12
CA THR A 25 -2.24 -13.56 -5.47
C THR A 25 -2.94 -13.40 -4.11
N ASP A 26 -3.04 -12.16 -3.63
CA ASP A 26 -3.80 -11.73 -2.45
C ASP A 26 -5.27 -11.35 -2.78
N LEU A 27 -5.66 -11.45 -4.06
CA LEU A 27 -7.03 -11.18 -4.51
C LEU A 27 -7.94 -12.38 -4.29
N LEU A 28 -9.20 -12.11 -3.94
CA LEU A 28 -10.28 -13.10 -4.00
C LEU A 28 -10.74 -13.30 -5.46
N PRO A 29 -11.04 -14.55 -5.88
CA PRO A 29 -11.05 -15.81 -5.10
C PRO A 29 -9.69 -16.53 -5.01
N TYR A 30 -8.64 -16.08 -5.73
CA TYR A 30 -7.38 -16.82 -5.87
C TYR A 30 -6.75 -17.19 -4.52
N CYS A 31 -6.63 -16.24 -3.56
CA CYS A 31 -6.00 -16.55 -2.28
C CYS A 31 -6.80 -17.58 -1.47
N ASP A 32 -8.11 -17.60 -1.59
CA ASP A 32 -8.96 -18.57 -0.88
C ASP A 32 -8.86 -19.97 -1.51
N ASP A 33 -8.76 -20.05 -2.84
CA ASP A 33 -8.70 -21.33 -3.55
C ASP A 33 -7.30 -21.97 -3.51
N PHE A 34 -6.25 -21.16 -3.63
CA PHE A 34 -4.87 -21.65 -3.82
C PHE A 34 -3.87 -21.18 -2.76
N GLY A 35 -4.32 -20.33 -1.82
CA GLY A 35 -3.42 -19.56 -0.96
C GLY A 35 -2.63 -18.53 -1.76
N GLY A 36 -2.37 -17.36 -1.19
CA GLY A 36 -1.61 -16.28 -1.81
C GLY A 36 -0.30 -16.02 -1.08
N VAL A 37 0.66 -15.41 -1.75
CA VAL A 37 1.87 -14.87 -1.11
C VAL A 37 2.25 -13.55 -1.74
N VAL A 38 2.70 -12.59 -0.95
CA VAL A 38 3.30 -11.35 -1.45
C VAL A 38 4.61 -11.07 -0.73
N LEU A 39 5.54 -10.51 -1.48
CA LEU A 39 6.79 -9.97 -1.00
C LEU A 39 6.76 -8.45 -1.17
N ASN A 40 6.93 -7.71 -0.09
CA ASN A 40 6.94 -6.26 -0.11
C ASN A 40 8.04 -5.68 0.77
N ALA A 41 8.31 -4.38 0.56
CA ALA A 41 9.17 -3.59 1.41
C ALA A 41 8.55 -2.20 1.58
N THR A 42 8.56 -1.66 2.79
CA THR A 42 8.11 -0.29 3.03
C THR A 42 9.23 0.72 2.82
N ILE A 43 8.83 1.93 2.44
CA ILE A 43 9.73 3.02 2.05
C ILE A 43 9.44 4.29 2.83
N ASP A 44 10.37 5.23 2.82
CA ASP A 44 10.30 6.54 3.47
C ASP A 44 9.32 7.52 2.78
N ARG A 45 8.15 7.03 2.45
CA ARG A 45 6.97 7.78 1.99
C ARG A 45 5.79 7.33 2.84
N TYR A 46 5.00 8.29 3.30
CA TYR A 46 3.99 8.03 4.33
C TYR A 46 2.62 8.59 3.95
N ALA A 47 1.61 7.99 4.54
CA ALA A 47 0.31 8.59 4.75
C ALA A 47 0.23 9.06 6.22
N TYR A 48 -0.24 10.28 6.42
CA TYR A 48 -0.38 10.89 7.75
C TYR A 48 -1.85 11.09 8.09
N ALA A 49 -2.17 10.91 9.37
CA ALA A 49 -3.47 11.21 9.95
C ALA A 49 -3.30 12.08 11.21
N HIS A 50 -4.16 13.09 11.35
CA HIS A 50 -4.18 14.00 12.48
C HIS A 50 -5.58 14.04 13.05
N LEU A 51 -5.71 13.84 14.37
CA LEU A 51 -6.94 13.98 15.12
C LEU A 51 -6.80 15.15 16.07
N ALA A 52 -7.76 16.08 16.02
CA ALA A 52 -7.86 17.19 16.98
C ALA A 52 -9.28 17.28 17.51
N SER A 53 -9.43 17.40 18.85
CA SER A 53 -10.73 17.58 19.49
C SER A 53 -11.33 18.94 19.16
N ARG A 54 -12.65 19.01 19.07
CA ARG A 54 -13.43 20.23 18.83
C ARG A 54 -14.45 20.41 19.94
N ASP A 55 -14.81 21.67 20.21
CA ASP A 55 -15.82 22.02 21.23
C ASP A 55 -17.10 22.62 20.60
N ASP A 56 -17.19 22.68 19.24
CA ASP A 56 -18.28 23.31 18.50
C ASP A 56 -19.37 22.34 18.03
N GLY A 57 -19.29 21.05 18.43
CA GLY A 57 -20.28 20.04 18.05
C GLY A 57 -20.21 19.60 16.59
N ARG A 58 -19.08 19.81 15.89
CA ARG A 58 -18.91 19.47 14.49
C ARG A 58 -17.82 18.42 14.28
N ILE A 59 -17.94 17.68 13.18
CA ILE A 59 -16.89 16.81 12.66
C ILE A 59 -16.39 17.42 11.35
N VAL A 60 -15.08 17.54 11.19
CA VAL A 60 -14.45 18.01 9.98
C VAL A 60 -13.49 16.91 9.47
N PHE A 61 -13.73 16.44 8.25
CA PHE A 61 -12.83 15.56 7.52
C PHE A 61 -12.08 16.37 6.47
N ARG A 62 -10.75 16.25 6.40
CA ARG A 62 -9.90 16.98 5.46
C ARG A 62 -8.88 16.07 4.83
N ALA A 63 -8.71 16.21 3.52
CA ALA A 63 -7.59 15.65 2.77
C ALA A 63 -6.81 16.84 2.18
N ASP A 64 -5.76 17.27 2.89
CA ASP A 64 -5.06 18.51 2.58
C ASP A 64 -4.32 18.42 1.23
N ASP A 65 -3.81 17.24 0.89
CA ASP A 65 -3.16 16.93 -0.41
C ASP A 65 -4.14 16.95 -1.61
N LEU A 66 -5.45 16.74 -1.34
CA LEU A 66 -6.50 16.79 -2.35
C LEU A 66 -7.26 18.13 -2.35
N GLY A 67 -6.98 19.01 -1.38
CA GLY A 67 -7.75 20.24 -1.18
C GLY A 67 -9.24 20.00 -0.92
N SER A 68 -9.58 18.88 -0.28
CA SER A 68 -10.95 18.42 -0.06
C SER A 68 -11.31 18.47 1.42
N GLU A 69 -12.48 19.02 1.72
CA GLU A 69 -13.00 19.14 3.10
C GLU A 69 -14.49 18.80 3.14
N ASP A 70 -14.87 18.11 4.21
CA ASP A 70 -16.23 17.68 4.53
C ASP A 70 -16.53 18.10 5.96
N GLU A 71 -17.56 18.93 6.19
CA GLU A 71 -17.97 19.35 7.52
C GLU A 71 -19.40 18.91 7.83
N LEU A 72 -19.60 18.22 8.96
CA LEU A 72 -20.86 17.65 9.38
C LEU A 72 -21.16 17.95 10.86
N PRO A 73 -22.42 17.94 11.30
CA PRO A 73 -22.72 17.87 12.74
C PRO A 73 -22.11 16.61 13.37
N ALA A 74 -21.80 16.65 14.67
CA ALA A 74 -21.29 15.49 15.41
C ALA A 74 -22.40 14.45 15.62
N THR A 75 -22.67 13.67 14.58
CA THR A 75 -23.63 12.57 14.54
C THR A 75 -23.03 11.38 13.81
N LEU A 76 -23.60 10.19 13.95
CA LEU A 76 -23.28 9.02 13.14
C LEU A 76 -24.29 8.78 11.99
N ASP A 77 -25.29 9.67 11.89
CA ASP A 77 -26.31 9.62 10.85
C ASP A 77 -25.80 10.36 9.58
N PHE A 78 -24.88 9.73 8.87
CA PHE A 78 -24.36 10.17 7.58
C PHE A 78 -23.96 8.99 6.70
N SER A 79 -23.95 9.22 5.38
CA SER A 79 -23.48 8.23 4.40
C SER A 79 -21.94 8.11 4.42
N ILE A 80 -21.43 6.88 4.54
CA ILE A 80 -19.99 6.59 4.39
C ILE A 80 -19.54 6.53 2.93
N ARG A 81 -20.48 6.58 1.97
CA ARG A 81 -20.21 6.47 0.52
C ARG A 81 -20.17 7.82 -0.19
N GLU A 82 -20.20 8.92 0.56
CA GLU A 82 -20.14 10.28 0.07
C GLU A 82 -18.92 11.01 0.64
N GLY A 83 -18.43 12.04 -0.08
CA GLY A 83 -17.31 12.87 0.36
C GLY A 83 -16.02 12.07 0.59
N LEU A 84 -15.35 12.31 1.71
CA LEU A 84 -14.11 11.63 2.09
C LEU A 84 -14.43 10.24 2.70
N VAL A 85 -14.72 9.27 1.85
CA VAL A 85 -15.27 7.94 2.21
C VAL A 85 -14.42 7.16 3.22
N LEU A 86 -13.08 7.19 3.10
CA LEU A 86 -12.18 6.50 4.03
C LEU A 86 -12.23 7.13 5.44
N HIS A 87 -12.26 8.45 5.52
CA HIS A 87 -12.37 9.18 6.78
C HIS A 87 -13.70 8.90 7.46
N ARG A 88 -14.79 9.02 6.70
CA ARG A 88 -16.15 8.79 7.19
C ARG A 88 -16.34 7.37 7.69
N ALA A 89 -15.92 6.37 6.91
CA ALA A 89 -16.05 4.97 7.29
C ALA A 89 -15.21 4.61 8.51
N THR A 90 -13.95 5.08 8.55
CA THR A 90 -13.08 4.86 9.71
C THR A 90 -13.65 5.51 10.96
N TYR A 91 -14.03 6.80 10.89
CA TYR A 91 -14.64 7.50 12.03
C TYR A 91 -15.88 6.76 12.55
N LYS A 92 -16.81 6.40 11.64
CA LYS A 92 -18.05 5.73 12.01
C LYS A 92 -17.77 4.39 12.71
N LEU A 93 -16.91 3.56 12.13
CA LEU A 93 -16.54 2.27 12.73
C LEU A 93 -15.91 2.45 14.12
N MET A 94 -14.98 3.42 14.27
CA MET A 94 -14.31 3.66 15.55
C MET A 94 -15.28 4.15 16.63
N MET A 95 -16.22 5.02 16.27
CA MET A 95 -17.24 5.49 17.20
C MET A 95 -18.24 4.40 17.59
N GLU A 96 -18.70 3.60 16.63
CA GLU A 96 -19.63 2.50 16.87
C GLU A 96 -19.02 1.40 17.75
N ARG A 97 -17.78 0.98 17.46
CA ARG A 97 -17.12 -0.11 18.21
C ARG A 97 -16.53 0.30 19.55
N TYR A 98 -15.97 1.51 19.64
CA TYR A 98 -15.11 1.88 20.77
C TYR A 98 -15.54 3.13 21.53
N ASN A 99 -16.63 3.79 21.11
CA ASN A 99 -17.19 4.96 21.81
C ASN A 99 -18.69 4.81 22.12
N ASP A 100 -19.15 3.58 22.39
CA ASP A 100 -20.56 3.25 22.72
C ASP A 100 -21.57 3.78 21.69
N GLY A 101 -21.20 3.89 20.42
CA GLY A 101 -22.03 4.43 19.34
C GLY A 101 -22.27 5.95 19.45
N LYS A 102 -21.45 6.68 20.18
CA LYS A 102 -21.58 8.12 20.36
C LYS A 102 -20.60 8.87 19.48
N ALA A 103 -21.12 9.82 18.68
CA ALA A 103 -20.27 10.70 17.91
C ALA A 103 -19.46 11.64 18.80
N MET A 104 -18.24 11.98 18.38
CA MET A 104 -17.37 12.97 19.01
C MET A 104 -17.01 14.09 18.03
N PRO A 105 -17.06 15.36 18.46
CA PRO A 105 -16.60 16.48 17.66
C PRO A 105 -15.08 16.39 17.44
N LEU A 106 -14.65 16.24 16.19
CA LEU A 106 -13.24 16.08 15.81
C LEU A 106 -12.93 16.79 14.50
N THR A 107 -11.72 17.28 14.36
CA THR A 107 -11.08 17.50 13.06
C THR A 107 -10.20 16.28 12.77
N ILE A 108 -10.39 15.68 11.61
CA ILE A 108 -9.65 14.53 11.12
C ILE A 108 -9.01 14.94 9.79
N SER A 109 -7.73 15.28 9.80
CA SER A 109 -7.03 15.69 8.59
C SER A 109 -5.96 14.69 8.18
N THR A 110 -5.73 14.59 6.88
CA THR A 110 -4.78 13.64 6.30
C THR A 110 -3.96 14.28 5.20
N THR A 111 -2.75 13.75 4.99
CA THR A 111 -1.87 14.04 3.85
C THR A 111 -1.15 12.78 3.41
N ILE A 112 -0.77 12.69 2.13
CA ILE A 112 -0.01 11.57 1.58
C ILE A 112 1.17 12.12 0.78
N ASP A 113 2.36 11.54 0.98
CA ASP A 113 3.62 11.98 0.34
C ASP A 113 3.69 11.69 -1.17
N VAL A 114 2.68 11.04 -1.76
CA VAL A 114 2.66 10.64 -3.16
C VAL A 114 1.32 10.94 -3.81
N PRO A 115 1.25 11.12 -5.13
CA PRO A 115 -0.02 11.32 -5.82
C PRO A 115 -1.00 10.17 -5.62
N ALA A 116 -2.30 10.46 -5.60
CA ALA A 116 -3.35 9.46 -5.59
C ALA A 116 -3.20 8.50 -6.79
N GLY A 117 -3.49 7.22 -6.61
CA GLY A 117 -3.30 6.20 -7.65
C GLY A 117 -1.85 5.85 -7.95
N SER A 118 -0.92 6.19 -7.06
CA SER A 118 0.51 5.92 -7.17
C SER A 118 0.89 4.44 -7.26
N GLY A 119 0.01 3.52 -6.87
CA GLY A 119 0.29 2.08 -6.82
C GLY A 119 1.17 1.65 -5.63
N LEU A 120 1.38 2.52 -4.65
CA LEU A 120 2.21 2.27 -3.46
C LEU A 120 1.41 1.90 -2.21
N GLY A 121 0.12 1.56 -2.34
CA GLY A 121 -0.75 1.20 -1.21
C GLY A 121 -1.23 2.41 -0.39
N ALA A 122 -1.25 3.61 -0.98
CA ALA A 122 -1.50 4.86 -0.28
C ALA A 122 -2.87 4.93 0.41
N SER A 123 -3.93 4.44 -0.23
CA SER A 123 -5.29 4.38 0.35
C SER A 123 -5.31 3.55 1.65
N SER A 124 -4.75 2.34 1.58
CA SER A 124 -4.71 1.43 2.74
C SER A 124 -3.79 1.95 3.85
N ALA A 125 -2.65 2.54 3.49
CA ALA A 125 -1.77 3.19 4.47
C ALA A 125 -2.49 4.35 5.17
N LEU A 126 -3.33 5.11 4.45
CA LEU A 126 -4.16 6.16 5.03
C LEU A 126 -5.17 5.60 6.04
N THR A 127 -5.89 4.54 5.66
CA THR A 127 -6.87 3.89 6.54
C THR A 127 -6.18 3.32 7.79
N VAL A 128 -5.01 2.70 7.63
CA VAL A 128 -4.19 2.19 8.74
C VAL A 128 -3.74 3.33 9.67
N ALA A 129 -3.26 4.46 9.12
CA ALA A 129 -2.87 5.63 9.91
C ALA A 129 -4.05 6.24 10.68
N LEU A 130 -5.24 6.32 10.07
CA LEU A 130 -6.46 6.78 10.73
C LEU A 130 -6.84 5.89 11.91
N ILE A 131 -6.84 4.56 11.71
CA ILE A 131 -7.17 3.60 12.78
C ILE A 131 -6.18 3.72 13.94
N GLU A 132 -4.87 3.79 13.66
CA GLU A 132 -3.84 3.92 14.68
C GLU A 132 -3.96 5.24 15.46
N ALA A 133 -4.27 6.35 14.76
CA ALA A 133 -4.52 7.63 15.44
C ALA A 133 -5.69 7.51 16.41
N PHE A 134 -6.78 6.85 16.03
CA PHE A 134 -7.90 6.58 16.93
C PHE A 134 -7.52 5.61 18.04
N ALA A 135 -6.74 4.57 17.75
CA ALA A 135 -6.29 3.61 18.76
C ALA A 135 -5.52 4.32 19.88
N LEU A 136 -4.61 5.23 19.54
CA LEU A 136 -3.89 6.03 20.53
C LEU A 136 -4.83 7.02 21.25
N ALA A 137 -5.68 7.76 20.52
CA ALA A 137 -6.59 8.76 21.07
C ALA A 137 -7.57 8.16 22.10
N LEU A 138 -8.06 6.94 21.83
CA LEU A 138 -9.00 6.20 22.68
C LEU A 138 -8.31 5.22 23.64
N LYS A 139 -6.98 5.10 23.57
CA LYS A 139 -6.16 4.16 24.36
C LYS A 139 -6.63 2.71 24.18
N LEU A 140 -6.74 2.27 22.93
CA LEU A 140 -7.15 0.91 22.59
C LEU A 140 -5.93 -0.01 22.49
N PRO A 141 -6.01 -1.24 22.98
CA PRO A 141 -4.92 -2.21 22.91
C PRO A 141 -4.93 -2.97 21.57
N LEU A 142 -4.89 -2.24 20.42
CA LEU A 142 -4.88 -2.83 19.09
C LEU A 142 -3.45 -3.15 18.66
N GLY A 143 -3.24 -4.36 18.16
CA GLY A 143 -1.99 -4.78 17.53
C GLY A 143 -2.01 -4.60 16.02
N PRO A 144 -0.86 -4.78 15.33
CA PRO A 144 -0.77 -4.59 13.88
C PRO A 144 -1.74 -5.48 13.07
N TYR A 145 -2.04 -6.69 13.55
CA TYR A 145 -3.04 -7.58 12.93
C TYR A 145 -4.46 -6.99 13.03
N ASP A 146 -4.85 -6.52 14.22
CA ASP A 146 -6.18 -5.94 14.44
C ASP A 146 -6.38 -4.71 13.53
N ILE A 147 -5.35 -3.85 13.42
CA ILE A 147 -5.38 -2.65 12.60
C ILE A 147 -5.49 -2.99 11.11
N ALA A 148 -4.70 -3.98 10.64
CA ALA A 148 -4.73 -4.42 9.25
C ALA A 148 -6.09 -5.04 8.87
N GLU A 149 -6.66 -5.87 9.75
CA GLU A 149 -7.99 -6.48 9.56
C GLU A 149 -9.10 -5.43 9.55
N MET A 150 -9.05 -4.47 10.47
CA MET A 150 -10.01 -3.36 10.50
C MET A 150 -9.92 -2.49 9.24
N ALA A 151 -8.71 -2.20 8.77
CA ALA A 151 -8.50 -1.45 7.54
C ALA A 151 -9.05 -2.21 6.32
N TYR A 152 -8.83 -3.52 6.27
CA TYR A 152 -9.41 -4.39 5.24
C TYR A 152 -10.95 -4.39 5.29
N ASP A 153 -11.55 -4.53 6.49
CA ASP A 153 -13.00 -4.48 6.69
C ASP A 153 -13.58 -3.15 6.15
N ILE A 154 -13.00 -2.02 6.55
CA ILE A 154 -13.43 -0.69 6.08
C ILE A 154 -13.39 -0.60 4.55
N GLU A 155 -12.25 -0.93 3.95
CA GLU A 155 -12.05 -0.72 2.52
C GLU A 155 -12.82 -1.73 1.66
N ARG A 156 -12.78 -3.04 2.01
CA ARG A 156 -13.28 -4.11 1.13
C ARG A 156 -14.70 -4.52 1.45
N VAL A 157 -15.08 -4.54 2.75
CA VAL A 157 -16.41 -5.00 3.17
C VAL A 157 -17.40 -3.83 3.23
N GLN A 158 -17.09 -2.77 3.99
CA GLN A 158 -18.04 -1.67 4.20
C GLN A 158 -18.17 -0.75 2.97
N LEU A 159 -17.03 -0.35 2.40
CA LEU A 159 -17.01 0.53 1.23
C LEU A 159 -17.10 -0.24 -0.09
N GLY A 160 -16.74 -1.52 -0.13
CA GLY A 160 -16.76 -2.35 -1.33
C GLY A 160 -15.68 -1.95 -2.36
N LEU A 161 -14.60 -1.32 -1.91
CA LEU A 161 -13.48 -0.96 -2.79
C LEU A 161 -12.75 -2.22 -3.26
N LEU A 162 -12.44 -2.29 -4.55
CA LEU A 162 -11.72 -3.44 -5.10
C LEU A 162 -10.24 -3.42 -4.68
N GLY A 163 -9.72 -4.59 -4.34
CA GLY A 163 -8.32 -4.75 -3.94
C GLY A 163 -8.04 -6.04 -3.19
N GLY A 164 -6.76 -6.34 -3.05
CA GLY A 164 -6.29 -7.45 -2.22
C GLY A 164 -6.10 -7.06 -0.75
N LYS A 165 -5.42 -7.96 -0.05
CA LYS A 165 -5.19 -7.85 1.41
C LYS A 165 -3.80 -7.32 1.75
N GLN A 166 -2.87 -7.22 0.79
CA GLN A 166 -1.45 -6.97 1.07
C GLN A 166 -1.16 -5.59 1.66
N ASP A 167 -1.91 -4.56 1.24
CA ASP A 167 -1.55 -3.16 1.49
C ASP A 167 -1.76 -2.77 2.94
N GLN A 168 -2.84 -3.24 3.55
CA GLN A 168 -3.16 -3.02 4.95
C GLN A 168 -2.11 -3.66 5.87
N TYR A 169 -1.72 -4.90 5.58
CA TYR A 169 -0.69 -5.60 6.37
C TYR A 169 0.70 -4.99 6.16
N ALA A 170 1.06 -4.62 4.93
CA ALA A 170 2.34 -3.95 4.68
C ALA A 170 2.46 -2.63 5.44
N ALA A 171 1.40 -1.82 5.45
CA ALA A 171 1.33 -0.54 6.13
C ALA A 171 1.36 -0.68 7.67
N ALA A 172 0.64 -1.66 8.21
CA ALA A 172 0.57 -1.88 9.65
C ALA A 172 1.89 -2.43 10.23
N PHE A 173 2.56 -3.34 9.50
CA PHE A 173 3.76 -4.02 10.00
C PHE A 173 5.07 -3.30 9.63
N GLY A 174 5.14 -2.64 8.49
CA GLY A 174 6.39 -2.05 7.99
C GLY A 174 7.49 -3.06 7.68
N GLY A 175 8.58 -2.62 7.07
CA GLY A 175 9.76 -3.42 6.79
C GLY A 175 9.66 -4.32 5.55
N PHE A 176 10.56 -5.28 5.47
CA PHE A 176 10.53 -6.35 4.47
C PHE A 176 9.66 -7.49 4.97
N ASN A 177 8.59 -7.81 4.24
CA ASN A 177 7.68 -8.89 4.64
C ASN A 177 7.40 -9.86 3.50
N PHE A 178 7.36 -11.14 3.85
CA PHE A 178 6.74 -12.18 3.07
C PHE A 178 5.41 -12.53 3.73
N ILE A 179 4.31 -12.09 3.12
CA ILE A 179 2.97 -12.25 3.68
C ILE A 179 2.31 -13.44 2.99
N GLU A 180 1.80 -14.36 3.79
CA GLU A 180 1.08 -15.55 3.33
C GLU A 180 -0.41 -15.40 3.63
N PHE A 181 -1.24 -15.56 2.60
CA PHE A 181 -2.69 -15.59 2.70
C PHE A 181 -3.11 -17.05 2.63
N LEU A 182 -3.60 -17.56 3.74
CA LEU A 182 -3.89 -18.98 3.88
C LEU A 182 -5.13 -19.38 3.08
N LYS A 183 -5.05 -20.55 2.43
CA LYS A 183 -6.16 -21.14 1.68
C LYS A 183 -7.41 -21.27 2.56
N GLY A 184 -8.60 -21.01 1.97
CA GLY A 184 -9.86 -21.06 2.70
C GLY A 184 -10.14 -19.82 3.57
N GLY A 185 -9.38 -18.75 3.40
CA GLY A 185 -9.58 -17.50 4.14
C GLY A 185 -9.33 -17.60 5.66
N ILE A 186 -8.62 -18.65 6.10
CA ILE A 186 -8.43 -18.95 7.53
C ILE A 186 -7.44 -18.03 8.25
N GLY A 187 -6.78 -17.11 7.52
CA GLY A 187 -5.90 -16.11 8.12
C GLY A 187 -4.79 -15.61 7.22
N VAL A 188 -4.04 -14.68 7.77
CA VAL A 188 -2.86 -14.06 7.16
C VAL A 188 -1.67 -14.23 8.09
N ILE A 189 -0.51 -14.60 7.54
CA ILE A 189 0.74 -14.71 8.29
C ILE A 189 1.72 -13.70 7.72
N VAL A 190 2.17 -12.77 8.53
CA VAL A 190 3.22 -11.83 8.17
C VAL A 190 4.56 -12.39 8.67
N ASN A 191 5.47 -12.65 7.74
CA ASN A 191 6.83 -13.11 8.03
C ASN A 191 7.82 -12.00 7.75
N PRO A 192 8.30 -11.24 8.76
CA PRO A 192 9.36 -10.26 8.57
C PRO A 192 10.64 -10.95 8.11
N LEU A 193 11.23 -10.46 7.03
CA LEU A 193 12.49 -11.02 6.52
C LEU A 193 13.67 -10.35 7.21
N ARG A 194 14.47 -11.14 7.91
CA ARG A 194 15.71 -10.70 8.53
C ARG A 194 16.85 -10.80 7.53
N LEU A 195 17.02 -9.74 6.75
CA LEU A 195 18.14 -9.62 5.83
C LEU A 195 19.40 -9.15 6.55
N HIS A 196 20.55 -9.65 6.11
CA HIS A 196 21.84 -9.12 6.59
C HIS A 196 21.97 -7.64 6.20
N ARG A 197 22.59 -6.83 7.07
CA ARG A 197 22.67 -5.38 6.86
C ARG A 197 23.34 -4.99 5.53
N GLU A 198 24.34 -5.74 5.11
CA GLU A 198 25.02 -5.51 3.83
C GLU A 198 24.08 -5.74 2.65
N TYR A 199 23.20 -6.75 2.73
CA TYR A 199 22.21 -7.03 1.68
C TYR A 199 21.14 -5.95 1.60
N LEU A 200 20.71 -5.42 2.76
CA LEU A 200 19.79 -4.28 2.82
C LEU A 200 20.42 -3.03 2.21
N ASN A 201 21.68 -2.73 2.56
CA ASN A 201 22.41 -1.58 2.02
C ASN A 201 22.57 -1.71 0.49
N GLU A 202 22.92 -2.91 0.00
CA GLU A 202 23.08 -3.16 -1.43
C GLU A 202 21.72 -3.02 -2.16
N PHE A 203 20.64 -3.59 -1.61
CA PHE A 203 19.31 -3.46 -2.17
C PHE A 203 18.87 -1.99 -2.22
N GLU A 204 19.00 -1.24 -1.12
CA GLU A 204 18.62 0.17 -1.04
C GLU A 204 19.44 1.04 -1.99
N SER A 205 20.76 0.78 -2.09
CA SER A 205 21.62 1.53 -3.00
C SER A 205 21.32 1.26 -4.47
N SER A 206 20.81 0.08 -4.79
CA SER A 206 20.39 -0.32 -6.14
C SER A 206 18.99 0.14 -6.51
N LEU A 207 18.17 0.57 -5.54
CA LEU A 207 16.76 0.85 -5.72
C LEU A 207 16.52 2.25 -6.30
N VAL A 208 15.73 2.31 -7.37
CA VAL A 208 15.18 3.54 -7.96
C VAL A 208 13.67 3.38 -8.10
N ILE A 209 12.91 4.42 -7.79
CA ILE A 209 11.49 4.53 -8.12
C ILE A 209 11.29 5.61 -9.17
N CYS A 210 10.35 5.41 -10.09
CA CYS A 210 10.01 6.37 -11.13
C CYS A 210 8.49 6.48 -11.25
N PHE A 211 7.93 7.64 -10.97
CA PHE A 211 6.52 7.89 -11.24
C PHE A 211 6.32 8.10 -12.74
N SER A 212 5.38 7.35 -13.33
CA SER A 212 5.13 7.35 -14.78
C SER A 212 4.37 8.59 -15.29
N GLY A 213 4.05 9.55 -14.40
CA GLY A 213 3.22 10.73 -14.75
C GLY A 213 1.74 10.41 -14.94
N GLN A 214 1.33 9.15 -14.87
CA GLN A 214 -0.05 8.71 -15.02
C GLN A 214 -0.54 8.04 -13.75
N SER A 215 -1.58 8.62 -13.16
CA SER A 215 -2.39 7.96 -12.14
C SER A 215 -3.57 7.29 -12.83
N ARG A 216 -3.83 6.02 -12.52
CA ARG A 216 -5.02 5.31 -13.00
C ARG A 216 -5.80 4.75 -11.83
N GLU A 217 -7.10 4.61 -12.03
CA GLU A 217 -7.94 3.85 -11.11
C GLU A 217 -7.50 2.38 -11.12
N SER A 218 -6.77 1.96 -10.09
CA SER A 218 -6.36 0.57 -9.89
C SER A 218 -7.56 -0.39 -9.88
N ALA A 219 -8.73 0.13 -9.51
CA ALA A 219 -9.98 -0.61 -9.45
C ALA A 219 -10.30 -1.37 -10.75
N ARG A 220 -10.19 -0.70 -11.91
CA ARG A 220 -10.50 -1.33 -13.20
C ARG A 220 -9.56 -2.49 -13.54
N ILE A 221 -8.27 -2.34 -13.26
CA ILE A 221 -7.29 -3.41 -13.51
C ILE A 221 -7.53 -4.60 -12.58
N ILE A 222 -7.85 -4.31 -11.32
CA ILE A 222 -8.17 -5.33 -10.33
C ILE A 222 -9.48 -6.03 -10.71
N GLU A 223 -10.47 -5.31 -11.22
CA GLU A 223 -11.73 -5.87 -11.73
C GLU A 223 -11.49 -6.82 -12.89
N ASP A 224 -10.65 -6.45 -13.87
CA ASP A 224 -10.25 -7.31 -14.99
C ASP A 224 -9.58 -8.60 -14.48
N GLN A 225 -8.67 -8.50 -13.52
CA GLN A 225 -8.00 -9.66 -12.90
C GLN A 225 -9.00 -10.57 -12.15
N ILE A 226 -9.89 -9.98 -11.35
CA ILE A 226 -10.93 -10.73 -10.61
C ILE A 226 -11.89 -11.42 -11.59
N SER A 227 -12.25 -10.76 -12.70
CA SER A 227 -13.10 -11.34 -13.72
C SER A 227 -12.47 -12.56 -14.36
N GLY A 228 -11.18 -12.50 -14.76
CA GLY A 228 -10.44 -13.64 -15.28
C GLY A 228 -10.37 -14.81 -14.28
N LEU A 229 -10.15 -14.50 -13.00
CA LEU A 229 -10.13 -15.52 -11.92
C LEU A 229 -11.50 -16.17 -11.73
N LYS A 230 -12.59 -15.39 -11.70
CA LYS A 230 -13.97 -15.92 -11.58
C LYS A 230 -14.39 -16.79 -12.76
N GLN A 231 -13.87 -16.49 -13.95
CA GLN A 231 -14.13 -17.29 -15.15
C GLN A 231 -13.24 -18.54 -15.22
N MET A 232 -12.37 -18.77 -14.24
CA MET A 232 -11.39 -19.86 -14.21
C MET A 232 -10.55 -19.89 -15.48
N ASP A 233 -10.19 -18.70 -16.00
CA ASP A 233 -9.34 -18.59 -17.20
C ASP A 233 -7.96 -19.21 -16.93
N ASP A 234 -7.66 -20.29 -17.63
CA ASP A 234 -6.41 -21.06 -17.44
C ASP A 234 -5.17 -20.17 -17.54
N LYS A 235 -5.14 -19.22 -18.47
CA LYS A 235 -4.01 -18.31 -18.65
C LYS A 235 -3.82 -17.42 -17.42
N THR A 236 -4.89 -16.88 -16.89
CA THR A 236 -4.86 -16.05 -15.69
C THR A 236 -4.40 -16.85 -14.47
N ILE A 237 -4.94 -18.06 -14.27
CA ILE A 237 -4.58 -18.93 -13.14
C ILE A 237 -3.11 -19.35 -13.21
N VAL A 238 -2.63 -19.82 -14.39
CA VAL A 238 -1.22 -20.18 -14.60
C VAL A 238 -0.31 -19.00 -14.30
N SER A 239 -0.64 -17.80 -14.83
CA SER A 239 0.15 -16.60 -14.57
C SER A 239 0.17 -16.21 -13.09
N MET A 240 -0.93 -16.40 -12.36
CA MET A 240 -0.96 -16.18 -10.90
C MET A 240 -0.07 -17.19 -10.15
N HIS A 241 -0.03 -18.44 -10.58
CA HIS A 241 0.88 -19.44 -10.00
C HIS A 241 2.35 -19.06 -10.25
N GLU A 242 2.69 -18.62 -11.45
CA GLU A 242 4.03 -18.11 -11.78
C GLU A 242 4.41 -16.90 -10.93
N ILE A 243 3.49 -15.94 -10.74
CA ILE A 243 3.70 -14.76 -9.88
C ILE A 243 3.96 -15.19 -8.43
N LYS A 244 3.23 -16.17 -7.92
CA LYS A 244 3.41 -16.76 -6.60
C LYS A 244 4.79 -17.41 -6.44
N GLU A 245 5.20 -18.19 -7.42
CA GLU A 245 6.52 -18.84 -7.45
C GLU A 245 7.65 -17.81 -7.51
N HIS A 246 7.53 -16.78 -8.36
CA HIS A 246 8.51 -15.70 -8.46
C HIS A 246 8.69 -14.96 -7.13
N ALA A 247 7.62 -14.72 -6.36
CA ALA A 247 7.73 -14.10 -5.04
C ALA A 247 8.54 -14.98 -4.07
N THR A 248 8.33 -16.29 -4.09
CA THR A 248 9.08 -17.25 -3.27
C THR A 248 10.55 -17.32 -3.68
N ARG A 249 10.84 -17.31 -4.99
CA ARG A 249 12.22 -17.25 -5.50
C ARG A 249 12.90 -15.95 -5.09
N MET A 250 12.23 -14.78 -5.23
CA MET A 250 12.78 -13.49 -4.79
C MET A 250 13.12 -13.48 -3.31
N LYS A 251 12.25 -14.00 -2.45
CA LYS A 251 12.55 -14.17 -1.03
C LYS A 251 13.86 -14.91 -0.82
N THR A 252 14.04 -16.05 -1.49
CA THR A 252 15.26 -16.87 -1.37
C THR A 252 16.50 -16.12 -1.87
N MET A 253 16.40 -15.38 -2.97
CA MET A 253 17.51 -14.59 -3.51
C MET A 253 17.92 -13.47 -2.55
N LEU A 254 16.95 -12.73 -2.00
CA LEU A 254 17.20 -11.65 -1.03
C LEU A 254 17.86 -12.17 0.25
N LEU A 255 17.37 -13.28 0.81
CA LEU A 255 17.96 -13.91 2.00
C LEU A 255 19.40 -14.39 1.76
N GLY A 256 19.74 -14.73 0.52
CA GLY A 256 21.09 -15.12 0.10
C GLY A 256 21.96 -13.96 -0.40
N GLY A 257 21.51 -12.71 -0.30
CA GLY A 257 22.27 -11.52 -0.76
C GLY A 257 22.43 -11.40 -2.27
N LYS A 258 21.62 -12.12 -3.04
CA LYS A 258 21.71 -12.18 -4.51
C LYS A 258 20.88 -11.06 -5.15
N ILE A 259 21.24 -9.79 -4.89
CA ILE A 259 20.42 -8.62 -5.28
C ILE A 259 20.26 -8.51 -6.80
N ARG A 260 21.33 -8.73 -7.58
CA ARG A 260 21.23 -8.73 -9.04
C ARG A 260 20.30 -9.82 -9.57
N GLN A 261 20.40 -11.05 -9.07
CA GLN A 261 19.49 -12.12 -9.47
C GLN A 261 18.03 -11.85 -9.02
N THR A 262 17.86 -11.09 -7.94
CA THR A 262 16.51 -10.62 -7.56
C THR A 262 15.91 -9.73 -8.64
N ALA A 263 16.71 -8.87 -9.29
CA ALA A 263 16.24 -8.05 -10.40
C ALA A 263 15.81 -8.87 -11.62
N ASP A 264 16.52 -9.96 -11.92
CA ASP A 264 16.14 -10.88 -13.01
C ASP A 264 14.76 -11.52 -12.73
N VAL A 265 14.52 -11.96 -11.48
CA VAL A 265 13.23 -12.53 -11.09
C VAL A 265 12.13 -11.45 -11.06
N LEU A 266 12.45 -10.23 -10.66
CA LEU A 266 11.54 -9.09 -10.69
C LEU A 266 11.02 -8.82 -12.11
N GLN A 267 11.92 -8.85 -13.11
CA GLN A 267 11.58 -8.70 -14.52
C GLN A 267 10.71 -9.87 -15.03
N GLN A 268 11.02 -11.11 -14.66
CA GLN A 268 10.19 -12.28 -15.00
C GLN A 268 8.79 -12.17 -14.39
N ALA A 269 8.69 -11.76 -13.12
CA ALA A 269 7.41 -11.53 -12.44
C ALA A 269 6.58 -10.43 -13.13
N TRP A 270 7.24 -9.39 -13.68
CA TRP A 270 6.56 -8.36 -14.47
C TRP A 270 5.97 -8.92 -15.76
N LEU A 271 6.73 -9.74 -16.49
CA LEU A 271 6.25 -10.39 -17.71
C LEU A 271 5.06 -11.32 -17.42
N ALA A 272 5.14 -12.15 -16.38
CA ALA A 272 4.01 -12.98 -15.95
C ALA A 272 2.79 -12.13 -15.58
N LYS A 273 2.98 -11.01 -14.86
CA LYS A 273 1.89 -10.11 -14.48
C LYS A 273 1.20 -9.49 -15.70
N LYS A 274 1.91 -9.10 -16.72
CA LYS A 274 1.33 -8.57 -17.99
C LYS A 274 0.36 -9.55 -18.65
N ASN A 275 0.46 -10.86 -18.37
CA ASN A 275 -0.45 -11.86 -18.88
C ASN A 275 -1.77 -11.98 -18.11
N THR A 276 -1.89 -11.38 -16.91
CA THR A 276 -3.12 -11.47 -16.08
C THR A 276 -4.23 -10.52 -16.51
N ALA A 277 -3.91 -9.43 -17.20
CA ALA A 277 -4.89 -8.52 -17.81
C ALA A 277 -4.20 -7.64 -18.87
N THR A 278 -4.93 -7.23 -19.89
CA THR A 278 -4.39 -6.43 -21.01
C THR A 278 -4.06 -4.98 -20.62
N THR A 279 -4.63 -4.51 -19.51
CA THR A 279 -4.50 -3.14 -19.01
C THR A 279 -3.32 -2.94 -18.04
N ILE A 280 -2.53 -4.00 -17.76
CA ILE A 280 -1.41 -3.98 -16.80
C ILE A 280 -0.28 -3.05 -17.23
N SER A 281 0.00 -2.92 -18.53
CA SER A 281 1.02 -2.03 -19.07
C SER A 281 0.46 -1.12 -20.16
N ASN A 282 1.20 -0.09 -20.51
CA ASN A 282 0.92 0.83 -21.62
C ASN A 282 2.23 1.36 -22.21
N GLY A 283 2.13 2.09 -23.33
CA GLY A 283 3.30 2.61 -24.05
C GLY A 283 4.22 3.50 -23.20
N THR A 284 3.68 4.26 -22.24
CA THR A 284 4.49 5.10 -21.33
C THR A 284 5.30 4.22 -20.37
N ILE A 285 4.67 3.22 -19.75
CA ILE A 285 5.34 2.29 -18.83
C ILE A 285 6.40 1.49 -19.57
N ASP A 286 6.06 0.91 -20.74
CA ASP A 286 6.99 0.11 -21.52
C ASP A 286 8.17 0.98 -22.01
N GLY A 287 7.92 2.23 -22.43
CA GLY A 287 8.97 3.18 -22.82
C GLY A 287 9.92 3.53 -21.69
N LEU A 288 9.42 3.81 -20.49
CA LEU A 288 10.26 4.09 -19.32
C LEU A 288 11.07 2.86 -18.88
N LEU A 289 10.49 1.67 -18.92
CA LEU A 289 11.21 0.42 -18.65
C LEU A 289 12.31 0.16 -19.69
N ASP A 290 12.07 0.42 -20.97
CA ASP A 290 13.05 0.32 -22.04
C ASP A 290 14.21 1.33 -21.85
N VAL A 291 13.90 2.57 -21.47
CA VAL A 291 14.91 3.58 -21.11
C VAL A 291 15.73 3.09 -19.91
N ALA A 292 15.07 2.57 -18.87
CA ALA A 292 15.75 2.07 -17.69
C ALA A 292 16.75 0.95 -18.02
N LEU A 293 16.32 -0.06 -18.79
CA LEU A 293 17.18 -1.20 -19.16
C LEU A 293 18.38 -0.78 -20.00
N ARG A 294 18.22 0.21 -20.91
CA ARG A 294 19.34 0.76 -21.72
C ARG A 294 20.32 1.60 -20.90
N ASN A 295 19.88 2.12 -19.73
CA ASN A 295 20.71 2.99 -18.86
C ASN A 295 21.14 2.30 -17.57
N GLY A 296 21.26 0.97 -17.57
CA GLY A 296 21.91 0.21 -16.51
C GLY A 296 20.99 -0.39 -15.45
N ALA A 297 19.67 -0.31 -15.62
CA ALA A 297 18.77 -1.09 -14.78
C ALA A 297 18.93 -2.59 -15.07
N TRP A 298 19.02 -3.41 -14.02
CA TRP A 298 19.07 -4.86 -14.12
C TRP A 298 17.69 -5.48 -14.37
N GLY A 299 16.63 -4.78 -13.91
CA GLY A 299 15.25 -5.16 -14.08
C GLY A 299 14.32 -4.22 -13.33
N GLY A 300 13.03 -4.31 -13.66
CA GLY A 300 12.02 -3.45 -13.04
C GLY A 300 10.60 -3.92 -13.28
N LYS A 301 9.68 -3.34 -12.53
CA LYS A 301 8.23 -3.57 -12.70
C LYS A 301 7.43 -2.41 -12.12
N VAL A 302 6.17 -2.30 -12.52
CA VAL A 302 5.22 -1.39 -11.85
C VAL A 302 4.88 -1.94 -10.46
N SER A 303 4.86 -1.06 -9.46
CA SER A 303 4.35 -1.37 -8.13
C SER A 303 2.81 -1.34 -8.13
N GLY A 304 2.17 -2.21 -7.36
CA GLY A 304 0.71 -2.30 -7.27
C GLY A 304 0.03 -3.01 -8.45
N ALA A 305 -1.18 -2.57 -8.82
CA ALA A 305 -2.01 -3.23 -9.82
C ALA A 305 -1.40 -3.20 -11.22
N GLY A 306 -0.73 -2.14 -11.60
CA GLY A 306 -0.25 -1.87 -12.96
C GLY A 306 -0.99 -0.67 -13.60
N GLY A 307 -0.78 -0.47 -14.91
CA GLY A 307 -1.46 0.54 -15.71
C GLY A 307 -1.03 1.99 -15.50
N GLY A 308 -0.21 2.27 -14.50
CA GLY A 308 0.30 3.60 -14.11
C GLY A 308 0.95 3.55 -12.73
N GLY A 309 1.23 4.73 -12.16
CA GLY A 309 1.85 4.86 -10.86
C GLY A 309 3.37 4.71 -10.90
N PHE A 310 3.96 4.17 -9.82
CA PHE A 310 5.41 4.02 -9.69
C PHE A 310 5.93 2.73 -10.31
N ILE A 311 6.99 2.88 -11.08
CA ILE A 311 7.87 1.80 -11.52
C ILE A 311 9.00 1.69 -10.50
N MET A 312 9.29 0.50 -10.01
CA MET A 312 10.49 0.21 -9.22
C MET A 312 11.52 -0.51 -10.08
N LEU A 313 12.76 -0.12 -9.90
CA LEU A 313 13.90 -0.55 -10.69
C LEU A 313 15.03 -0.95 -9.74
N LEU A 314 15.78 -1.96 -10.10
CA LEU A 314 17.06 -2.28 -9.48
C LEU A 314 18.17 -2.07 -10.52
N ALA A 315 19.20 -1.35 -10.14
CA ALA A 315 20.29 -0.97 -11.02
C ALA A 315 21.65 -1.08 -10.30
N ASP A 316 22.73 -1.04 -11.06
CA ASP A 316 24.05 -0.85 -10.49
C ASP A 316 24.10 0.47 -9.71
N PRO A 317 24.48 0.47 -8.42
CA PRO A 317 24.54 1.68 -7.61
C PRO A 317 25.43 2.77 -8.23
N SER A 318 26.47 2.39 -8.98
CA SER A 318 27.37 3.33 -9.66
C SER A 318 26.69 4.05 -10.84
N LEU A 319 25.66 3.46 -11.43
CA LEU A 319 24.87 4.00 -12.54
C LEU A 319 23.57 4.65 -12.09
N ARG A 320 23.22 4.57 -10.81
CA ARG A 320 21.94 5.03 -10.28
C ARG A 320 21.61 6.48 -10.62
N HIS A 321 22.58 7.37 -10.49
CA HIS A 321 22.37 8.79 -10.81
C HIS A 321 22.05 9.00 -12.29
N HIS A 322 22.87 8.42 -13.17
CA HIS A 322 22.64 8.46 -14.62
C HIS A 322 21.28 7.88 -15.03
N LEU A 323 20.89 6.76 -14.41
CA LEU A 323 19.55 6.16 -14.63
C LEU A 323 18.42 7.11 -14.25
N ILE A 324 18.53 7.80 -13.11
CA ILE A 324 17.53 8.77 -12.66
C ILE A 324 17.42 9.93 -13.65
N GLU A 325 18.54 10.48 -14.11
CA GLU A 325 18.55 11.55 -15.13
C GLU A 325 17.89 11.09 -16.43
N ALA A 326 18.29 9.92 -16.95
CA ALA A 326 17.74 9.38 -18.19
C ALA A 326 16.20 9.14 -18.12
N LEU A 327 15.70 8.70 -16.98
CA LEU A 327 14.27 8.51 -16.77
C LEU A 327 13.52 9.86 -16.68
N ASN A 328 14.11 10.87 -16.05
CA ASN A 328 13.54 12.20 -15.95
C ASN A 328 13.50 12.89 -17.31
N ASP A 329 14.56 12.76 -18.11
CA ASP A 329 14.60 13.25 -19.49
C ASP A 329 13.58 12.57 -20.41
N ALA A 330 13.22 11.30 -20.09
CA ALA A 330 12.18 10.55 -20.79
C ALA A 330 10.75 10.87 -20.32
N GLY A 331 10.58 11.87 -19.42
CA GLY A 331 9.28 12.33 -18.92
C GLY A 331 8.75 11.57 -17.70
N GLY A 332 9.55 10.73 -17.07
CA GLY A 332 9.28 10.14 -15.76
C GLY A 332 9.60 11.13 -14.64
N ASN A 333 9.25 10.76 -13.42
CA ASN A 333 9.72 11.44 -12.20
C ASN A 333 10.43 10.40 -11.33
N ALA A 334 11.73 10.25 -11.57
CA ALA A 334 12.56 9.23 -10.94
C ALA A 334 13.34 9.80 -9.75
N SER A 335 13.48 9.02 -8.71
CA SER A 335 14.27 9.36 -7.52
C SER A 335 14.80 8.12 -6.81
N ALA A 336 15.83 8.33 -5.99
CA ALA A 336 16.20 7.38 -4.98
C ALA A 336 15.15 7.36 -3.85
N VAL A 337 15.06 6.24 -3.15
CA VAL A 337 14.15 6.06 -2.02
C VAL A 337 14.87 5.23 -0.95
N ARG A 338 14.52 5.46 0.31
CA ARG A 338 15.02 4.67 1.43
C ARG A 338 13.99 3.67 1.90
N LEU A 339 14.47 2.59 2.47
CA LEU A 339 13.64 1.63 3.16
C LEU A 339 13.31 2.12 4.56
N THR A 340 12.12 1.80 5.05
CA THR A 340 11.74 1.96 6.46
C THR A 340 11.36 0.60 7.04
N PHE A 341 11.60 0.41 8.33
CA PHE A 341 11.39 -0.88 8.99
C PHE A 341 10.28 -0.83 10.03
N GLU A 342 9.88 0.37 10.42
CA GLU A 342 8.77 0.59 11.32
C GLU A 342 7.46 0.58 10.53
N GLY A 343 6.42 -0.01 11.11
CA GLY A 343 5.06 0.02 10.60
C GLY A 343 4.36 1.33 10.93
N VAL A 344 3.04 1.24 11.07
CA VAL A 344 2.26 2.38 11.53
C VAL A 344 2.66 2.78 12.96
N GLU A 345 2.78 4.06 13.19
CA GLU A 345 3.06 4.64 14.51
C GLU A 345 2.20 5.88 14.77
N ALA A 346 1.84 6.10 16.03
CA ALA A 346 1.12 7.29 16.46
C ALA A 346 1.78 7.94 17.68
N TRP A 347 1.56 9.24 17.83
CA TRP A 347 2.09 10.02 18.97
C TRP A 347 1.13 11.12 19.38
N VAL A 348 1.18 11.47 20.66
CA VAL A 348 0.49 12.64 21.18
C VAL A 348 1.30 13.88 20.78
N VAL A 349 0.62 14.91 20.29
CA VAL A 349 1.28 16.18 19.95
C VAL A 349 1.79 16.83 21.22
N PRO A 350 3.09 17.11 21.34
CA PRO A 350 3.62 17.87 22.48
C PRO A 350 2.96 19.25 22.57
N GLU A 351 2.64 19.69 23.80
CA GLU A 351 2.12 21.04 24.10
C GLU A 351 3.20 22.09 23.96
#